data_ede89818d66f0d52fd51b523a9a64c90
#
_entry.id   ede89818d66f0d52fd51b523a9a64c90
#
_cell.length_a   1.000
_cell.length_b   1.000
_cell.length_c   1.000
_cell.angle_alpha   90.00
_cell.angle_beta   90.00
_cell.angle_gamma   90.00
#
_symmetry.space_group_name_H-M   'P 1'
#
loop_
_entity.id
_entity.type
_entity.pdbx_description
1 polymer ?
#
loop_
_entity_poly.entity_id
_entity_poly.type
_entity_poly.pdbx_seq_one_letter_code
_entity_poly.pdbx_strand_id
1 'polypeptide(L)'
;MKNVVAASAVSTSFFDNNGELEEEDRLNEVHSKLIRYINEQPGIRYRELLRLSGLSNGVLSYHITNLEKSRQIIADRNNNNKITRYYSNNIPIEETDIIGHIRNNAERQIILFILEHDSCTCNEIIEYTKKAPSTVSWHLKRLKDGGMVSVLYNTGRCQQRLYKVRDFESITNVLSKYKESFASYTIVNNYTEIMEDL
;
A
#
# COMPACT_ATOMS: atom_id res chain seq x y z
N MET A 1 -8.49 -13.61 82.35
CA MET A 1 -9.14 -13.54 81.02
C MET A 1 -8.41 -12.50 80.22
N LYS A 2 -7.54 -12.93 79.30
CA LYS A 2 -6.73 -12.01 78.45
C LYS A 2 -7.20 -12.17 77.00
N ASN A 3 -7.83 -11.15 76.44
CA ASN A 3 -8.23 -11.12 75.07
C ASN A 3 -6.99 -10.75 74.23
N VAL A 4 -6.58 -11.65 73.33
CA VAL A 4 -5.59 -11.40 72.29
C VAL A 4 -6.36 -10.95 71.04
N VAL A 5 -6.20 -9.70 70.64
CA VAL A 5 -6.68 -9.16 69.37
C VAL A 5 -5.64 -9.46 68.32
N ALA A 6 -5.95 -10.30 67.36
CA ALA A 6 -5.12 -10.57 66.20
C ALA A 6 -5.24 -9.40 65.20
N ALA A 7 -4.17 -8.68 64.97
CA ALA A 7 -4.12 -7.70 63.88
C ALA A 7 -3.87 -8.42 62.55
N SER A 8 -4.86 -8.40 61.68
CA SER A 8 -4.72 -8.83 60.31
C SER A 8 -3.94 -7.75 59.50
N ALA A 9 -2.70 -8.06 59.10
CA ALA A 9 -1.95 -7.26 58.18
C ALA A 9 -2.60 -7.36 56.78
N VAL A 10 -3.23 -6.30 56.34
CA VAL A 10 -3.63 -6.13 54.96
C VAL A 10 -2.38 -5.75 54.17
N SER A 11 -1.85 -6.72 53.42
CA SER A 11 -0.78 -6.43 52.42
C SER A 11 -1.44 -5.73 51.23
N THR A 12 -1.38 -4.43 51.21
CA THR A 12 -1.62 -3.63 50.00
C THR A 12 -0.46 -3.89 49.04
N SER A 13 -0.73 -4.72 48.04
CA SER A 13 0.12 -4.83 46.86
C SER A 13 0.08 -3.48 46.12
N PHE A 14 1.14 -2.72 46.23
CA PHE A 14 1.38 -1.58 45.36
C PHE A 14 1.61 -2.14 43.94
N PHE A 15 0.57 -2.11 43.09
CA PHE A 15 0.74 -2.30 41.67
C PHE A 15 1.55 -1.14 41.14
N ASP A 16 2.64 -1.46 40.47
CA ASP A 16 3.59 -0.50 39.93
C ASP A 16 2.98 0.09 38.63
N ASN A 17 2.07 1.08 38.78
CA ASN A 17 1.36 1.73 37.67
C ASN A 17 2.31 2.48 36.71
N ASN A 18 3.55 2.74 37.10
CA ASN A 18 4.51 3.46 36.25
C ASN A 18 5.01 2.61 35.09
N GLY A 19 5.19 1.30 35.25
CA GLY A 19 5.63 0.40 34.19
C GLY A 19 4.58 0.21 33.09
N GLU A 20 3.31 0.11 33.48
CA GLU A 20 2.20 -0.03 32.52
C GLU A 20 1.98 1.24 31.68
N LEU A 21 2.11 2.42 32.27
CA LEU A 21 2.02 3.70 31.58
C LEU A 21 3.17 3.89 30.56
N GLU A 22 4.40 3.54 30.92
CA GLU A 22 5.54 3.62 30.00
C GLU A 22 5.42 2.63 28.82
N GLU A 23 4.84 1.46 29.04
CA GLU A 23 4.62 0.47 27.98
C GLU A 23 3.50 0.91 27.02
N GLU A 24 2.43 1.50 27.52
CA GLU A 24 1.33 2.06 26.74
C GLU A 24 1.81 3.26 25.90
N ASP A 25 2.64 4.14 26.44
CA ASP A 25 3.21 5.29 25.74
C ASP A 25 4.13 4.83 24.59
N ARG A 26 4.98 3.82 24.81
CA ARG A 26 5.83 3.22 23.77
C ARG A 26 5.01 2.56 22.66
N LEU A 27 3.93 1.87 23.03
CA LEU A 27 3.01 1.25 22.08
C LEU A 27 2.37 2.31 21.18
N ASN A 28 1.89 3.40 21.79
CA ASN A 28 1.25 4.53 21.10
C ASN A 28 2.23 5.26 20.18
N GLU A 29 3.50 5.41 20.58
CA GLU A 29 4.53 6.00 19.74
C GLU A 29 4.80 5.15 18.48
N VAL A 30 4.93 3.83 18.63
CA VAL A 30 5.13 2.91 17.50
C VAL A 30 3.91 2.92 16.58
N HIS A 31 2.69 2.89 17.12
CA HIS A 31 1.47 2.97 16.32
C HIS A 31 1.39 4.27 15.53
N SER A 32 1.65 5.41 16.17
CA SER A 32 1.66 6.73 15.53
C SER A 32 2.69 6.81 14.39
N LYS A 33 3.88 6.24 14.59
CA LYS A 33 4.92 6.16 13.57
C LYS A 33 4.50 5.30 12.38
N LEU A 34 3.89 4.14 12.61
CA LEU A 34 3.42 3.26 11.55
C LEU A 34 2.27 3.88 10.76
N ILE A 35 1.30 4.48 11.43
CA ILE A 35 0.19 5.21 10.79
C ILE A 35 0.72 6.35 9.93
N ARG A 36 1.72 7.10 10.41
CA ARG A 36 2.35 8.16 9.63
C ARG A 36 2.96 7.60 8.34
N TYR A 37 3.73 6.51 8.38
CA TYR A 37 4.30 5.91 7.17
C TYR A 37 3.23 5.44 6.18
N ILE A 38 2.12 4.87 6.68
CA ILE A 38 1.01 4.43 5.85
C ILE A 38 0.27 5.62 5.21
N ASN A 39 0.14 6.73 5.94
CA ASN A 39 -0.46 7.97 5.43
C ASN A 39 0.43 8.66 4.37
N GLU A 40 1.74 8.71 4.61
CA GLU A 40 2.71 9.29 3.67
C GLU A 40 2.85 8.43 2.41
N GLN A 41 2.67 7.11 2.54
CA GLN A 41 2.82 6.16 1.45
C GLN A 41 1.61 5.20 1.34
N PRO A 42 0.44 5.67 0.94
CA PRO A 42 -0.74 4.82 0.79
C PRO A 42 -0.46 3.65 -0.15
N GLY A 43 -0.90 2.46 0.22
CA GLY A 43 -0.62 1.24 -0.52
C GLY A 43 0.80 0.69 -0.33
N ILE A 44 1.47 1.11 0.75
CA ILE A 44 2.78 0.58 1.15
C ILE A 44 2.70 -0.92 1.42
N ARG A 45 3.77 -1.65 1.06
CA ARG A 45 3.88 -3.10 1.30
C ARG A 45 4.48 -3.39 2.68
N TYR A 46 4.21 -4.58 3.20
CA TYR A 46 4.75 -5.03 4.47
C TYR A 46 6.29 -4.92 4.55
N ARG A 47 7.00 -5.35 3.50
CA ARG A 47 8.48 -5.29 3.47
C ARG A 47 9.01 -3.86 3.51
N GLU A 48 8.35 -2.94 2.86
CA GLU A 48 8.72 -1.52 2.86
C GLU A 48 8.48 -0.90 4.23
N LEU A 49 7.34 -1.23 4.85
CA LEU A 49 7.00 -0.79 6.19
C LEU A 49 8.00 -1.34 7.23
N LEU A 50 8.41 -2.61 7.07
CA LEU A 50 9.44 -3.24 7.91
C LEU A 50 10.77 -2.50 7.82
N ARG A 51 11.20 -2.16 6.59
CA ARG A 51 12.44 -1.41 6.36
C ARG A 51 12.39 0.01 6.94
N LEU A 52 11.27 0.72 6.75
CA LEU A 52 11.12 2.10 7.23
C LEU A 52 10.98 2.18 8.76
N SER A 53 10.31 1.22 9.37
CA SER A 53 10.09 1.20 10.82
C SER A 53 11.35 0.81 11.61
N GLY A 54 12.23 -0.01 11.01
CA GLY A 54 13.38 -0.62 11.69
C GLY A 54 12.99 -1.68 12.72
N LEU A 55 11.73 -2.10 12.76
CA LEU A 55 11.22 -3.09 13.69
C LEU A 55 11.61 -4.51 13.26
N SER A 56 11.63 -5.45 14.19
CA SER A 56 11.71 -6.87 13.85
C SER A 56 10.40 -7.34 13.23
N ASN A 57 10.47 -8.42 12.43
CA ASN A 57 9.30 -8.97 11.74
C ASN A 57 8.13 -9.31 12.69
N GLY A 58 8.43 -9.93 13.83
CA GLY A 58 7.41 -10.29 14.83
C GLY A 58 6.75 -9.07 15.46
N VAL A 59 7.55 -8.06 15.82
CA VAL A 59 7.07 -6.81 16.43
C VAL A 59 6.18 -6.04 15.44
N LEU A 60 6.63 -5.88 14.19
CA LEU A 60 5.81 -5.22 13.18
C LEU A 60 4.49 -5.96 12.95
N SER A 61 4.52 -7.30 12.83
CA SER A 61 3.32 -8.11 12.64
C SER A 61 2.32 -7.92 13.77
N TYR A 62 2.78 -7.88 15.01
CA TYR A 62 1.95 -7.61 16.18
C TYR A 62 1.25 -6.24 16.09
N HIS A 63 2.02 -5.16 15.83
CA HIS A 63 1.47 -3.80 15.73
C HIS A 63 0.50 -3.65 14.57
N ILE A 64 0.83 -4.18 13.39
CA ILE A 64 -0.06 -4.14 12.22
C ILE A 64 -1.38 -4.86 12.51
N THR A 65 -1.32 -6.02 13.16
CA THR A 65 -2.54 -6.77 13.54
C THR A 65 -3.41 -5.97 14.50
N ASN A 66 -2.81 -5.26 15.45
CA ASN A 66 -3.55 -4.41 16.40
C ASN A 66 -4.18 -3.20 15.70
N LEU A 67 -3.45 -2.53 14.80
CA LEU A 67 -3.93 -1.41 14.00
C LEU A 67 -5.09 -1.81 13.06
N GLU A 68 -5.04 -3.02 12.48
CA GLU A 68 -6.15 -3.57 11.70
C GLU A 68 -7.38 -3.86 12.58
N LYS A 69 -7.20 -4.52 13.73
CA LYS A 69 -8.28 -4.82 14.67
C LYS A 69 -8.96 -3.56 15.19
N SER A 70 -8.21 -2.51 15.46
CA SER A 70 -8.72 -1.20 15.88
C SER A 70 -9.26 -0.36 14.71
N ARG A 71 -9.26 -0.88 13.49
CA ARG A 71 -9.72 -0.21 12.26
C ARG A 71 -9.02 1.12 11.96
N GLN A 72 -7.79 1.30 12.42
CA GLN A 72 -6.99 2.48 12.09
C GLN A 72 -6.35 2.37 10.71
N ILE A 73 -6.11 1.14 10.25
CA ILE A 73 -5.59 0.84 8.92
C ILE A 73 -6.44 -0.24 8.24
N ILE A 74 -6.36 -0.27 6.91
CA ILE A 74 -6.97 -1.28 6.05
C ILE A 74 -5.83 -2.07 5.38
N ALA A 75 -5.90 -3.41 5.44
CA ALA A 75 -5.01 -4.27 4.69
C ALA A 75 -5.76 -4.87 3.49
N ASP A 76 -5.42 -4.41 2.29
CA ASP A 76 -5.90 -5.00 1.06
C ASP A 76 -5.09 -6.26 0.73
N ARG A 77 -5.78 -7.40 0.76
CA ARG A 77 -5.25 -8.75 0.45
C ARG A 77 -5.84 -9.32 -0.85
N ASN A 78 -6.80 -8.61 -1.45
CA ASN A 78 -7.62 -9.12 -2.56
C ASN A 78 -6.95 -8.96 -3.92
N ASN A 79 -5.85 -8.23 -4.00
CA ASN A 79 -5.16 -8.02 -5.26
C ASN A 79 -4.56 -9.35 -5.73
N ASN A 80 -4.86 -9.78 -6.96
CA ASN A 80 -4.43 -11.03 -7.61
C ASN A 80 -2.91 -11.32 -7.55
N ASN A 81 -2.12 -10.42 -6.97
CA ASN A 81 -0.67 -10.51 -6.83
C ASN A 81 -0.17 -11.14 -5.52
N LYS A 82 -1.05 -11.61 -4.64
CA LYS A 82 -0.65 -12.09 -3.29
C LYS A 82 0.16 -11.07 -2.46
N ILE A 83 0.10 -9.80 -2.81
CA ILE A 83 0.84 -8.72 -2.15
C ILE A 83 -0.15 -7.93 -1.30
N THR A 84 0.01 -8.01 0.02
CA THR A 84 -0.76 -7.17 0.94
C THR A 84 -0.27 -5.73 0.87
N ARG A 85 -1.21 -4.80 0.75
CA ARG A 85 -1.01 -3.35 0.80
C ARG A 85 -1.77 -2.74 1.96
N TYR A 86 -1.17 -1.73 2.59
CA TYR A 86 -1.74 -1.07 3.75
C TYR A 86 -2.16 0.36 3.39
N TYR A 87 -3.34 0.73 3.89
CA TYR A 87 -3.95 2.03 3.67
C TYR A 87 -4.48 2.58 4.99
N SER A 88 -4.55 3.90 5.10
CA SER A 88 -5.34 4.54 6.15
C SER A 88 -6.83 4.32 5.90
N ASN A 89 -7.62 4.21 6.96
CA ASN A 89 -9.08 4.07 6.85
C ASN A 89 -9.77 5.32 6.26
N ASN A 90 -9.06 6.44 6.16
CA ASN A 90 -9.56 7.69 5.56
C ASN A 90 -9.53 7.69 4.02
N ILE A 91 -8.92 6.66 3.40
CA ILE A 91 -8.83 6.57 1.94
C ILE A 91 -10.09 5.88 1.42
N PRO A 92 -10.82 6.48 0.46
CA PRO A 92 -11.95 5.83 -0.19
C PRO A 92 -11.53 4.51 -0.84
N ILE A 93 -12.40 3.51 -0.78
CA ILE A 93 -12.09 2.16 -1.28
C ILE A 93 -11.84 2.17 -2.79
N GLU A 94 -12.50 3.06 -3.51
CA GLU A 94 -12.33 3.25 -4.95
C GLU A 94 -10.91 3.77 -5.30
N GLU A 95 -10.32 4.60 -4.43
CA GLU A 95 -8.95 5.08 -4.59
C GLU A 95 -7.92 3.98 -4.30
N THR A 96 -8.22 3.01 -3.41
CA THR A 96 -7.26 1.96 -3.04
C THR A 96 -6.86 1.07 -4.21
N ASP A 97 -7.82 0.75 -5.09
CA ASP A 97 -7.56 -0.04 -6.30
C ASP A 97 -6.66 0.73 -7.28
N ILE A 98 -6.97 2.01 -7.52
CA ILE A 98 -6.17 2.88 -8.39
C ILE A 98 -4.75 3.00 -7.84
N ILE A 99 -4.60 3.30 -6.54
CA ILE A 99 -3.29 3.40 -5.88
C ILE A 99 -2.53 2.07 -6.01
N GLY A 100 -3.21 0.93 -5.81
CA GLY A 100 -2.63 -0.40 -5.93
C GLY A 100 -1.98 -0.65 -7.29
N HIS A 101 -2.64 -0.25 -8.37
CA HIS A 101 -2.13 -0.32 -9.74
C HIS A 101 -0.99 0.65 -10.00
N ILE A 102 -1.13 1.92 -9.57
CA ILE A 102 -0.10 2.95 -9.75
C ILE A 102 1.18 2.63 -8.95
N ARG A 103 1.09 1.93 -7.82
CA ARG A 103 2.26 1.44 -7.05
C ARG A 103 3.05 0.35 -7.80
N ASN A 104 2.47 -0.29 -8.79
CA ASN A 104 3.20 -1.19 -9.67
C ASN A 104 3.87 -0.39 -10.79
N ASN A 105 5.21 -0.42 -10.88
CA ASN A 105 5.96 0.38 -11.84
C ASN A 105 5.54 0.12 -13.29
N ALA A 106 5.35 -1.15 -13.68
CA ALA A 106 4.96 -1.49 -15.05
C ALA A 106 3.55 -0.99 -15.38
N GLU A 107 2.61 -1.17 -14.46
CA GLU A 107 1.22 -0.72 -14.63
C GLU A 107 1.13 0.81 -14.65
N ARG A 108 1.89 1.49 -13.79
CA ARG A 108 1.98 2.94 -13.80
C ARG A 108 2.50 3.48 -15.13
N GLN A 109 3.59 2.91 -15.67
CA GLN A 109 4.12 3.30 -16.98
C GLN A 109 3.07 3.13 -18.08
N ILE A 110 2.34 2.01 -18.09
CA ILE A 110 1.28 1.76 -19.07
C ILE A 110 0.13 2.77 -18.91
N ILE A 111 -0.34 3.00 -17.69
CA ILE A 111 -1.43 3.96 -17.42
C ILE A 111 -1.03 5.37 -17.87
N LEU A 112 0.17 5.84 -17.51
CA LEU A 112 0.66 7.17 -17.89
C LEU A 112 0.77 7.32 -19.40
N PHE A 113 1.28 6.30 -20.10
CA PHE A 113 1.37 6.30 -21.55
C PHE A 113 -0.02 6.37 -22.21
N ILE A 114 -1.00 5.61 -21.73
CA ILE A 114 -2.37 5.67 -22.25
C ILE A 114 -3.02 7.04 -21.97
N LEU A 115 -2.78 7.63 -20.78
CA LEU A 115 -3.29 8.96 -20.44
C LEU A 115 -2.75 10.05 -21.37
N GLU A 116 -1.47 9.96 -21.75
CA GLU A 116 -0.82 10.92 -22.63
C GLU A 116 -1.31 10.84 -24.08
N HIS A 117 -1.67 9.64 -24.56
CA HIS A 117 -2.04 9.37 -25.95
C HIS A 117 -3.53 9.14 -26.18
N ASP A 118 -4.38 9.30 -25.13
CA ASP A 118 -5.83 9.04 -25.10
C ASP A 118 -6.20 7.56 -25.39
N SER A 119 -5.62 6.95 -26.42
CA SER A 119 -5.74 5.51 -26.70
C SER A 119 -4.50 5.02 -27.45
N CYS A 120 -4.11 3.78 -27.22
CA CYS A 120 -2.94 3.19 -27.84
C CYS A 120 -3.09 1.68 -28.05
N THR A 121 -2.27 1.15 -28.95
CA THR A 121 -2.17 -0.27 -29.24
C THR A 121 -1.22 -0.98 -28.26
N CYS A 122 -1.31 -2.30 -28.20
CA CYS A 122 -0.37 -3.10 -27.44
C CYS A 122 1.09 -2.93 -27.90
N ASN A 123 1.30 -2.79 -29.22
CA ASN A 123 2.63 -2.62 -29.79
C ASN A 123 3.28 -1.28 -29.38
N GLU A 124 2.53 -0.19 -29.40
CA GLU A 124 3.01 1.11 -28.94
C GLU A 124 3.41 1.08 -27.45
N ILE A 125 2.61 0.38 -26.62
CA ILE A 125 2.94 0.18 -25.21
C ILE A 125 4.21 -0.66 -25.03
N ILE A 126 4.40 -1.71 -25.84
CA ILE A 126 5.62 -2.54 -25.82
C ILE A 126 6.84 -1.70 -26.18
N GLU A 127 6.74 -0.90 -27.24
CA GLU A 127 7.81 -0.01 -27.69
C GLU A 127 8.18 1.05 -26.64
N TYR A 128 7.17 1.62 -25.99
CA TYR A 128 7.39 2.61 -24.92
C TYR A 128 8.02 2.00 -23.68
N THR A 129 7.43 0.90 -23.17
CA THR A 129 7.85 0.31 -21.89
C THR A 129 9.12 -0.51 -21.98
N LYS A 130 9.56 -0.86 -23.19
CA LYS A 130 10.70 -1.76 -23.48
C LYS A 130 10.59 -3.14 -22.79
N LYS A 131 9.36 -3.57 -22.47
CA LYS A 131 9.08 -4.85 -21.80
C LYS A 131 8.70 -5.92 -22.83
N ALA A 132 8.88 -7.18 -22.43
CA ALA A 132 8.47 -8.32 -23.27
C ALA A 132 6.96 -8.27 -23.58
N PRO A 133 6.52 -8.66 -24.79
CA PRO A 133 5.10 -8.66 -25.18
C PRO A 133 4.19 -9.43 -24.21
N SER A 134 4.66 -10.56 -23.68
CA SER A 134 3.93 -11.36 -22.69
C SER A 134 3.72 -10.62 -21.39
N THR A 135 4.72 -9.86 -20.93
CA THR A 135 4.65 -9.03 -19.73
C THR A 135 3.64 -7.90 -19.90
N VAL A 136 3.70 -7.18 -21.02
CA VAL A 136 2.76 -6.09 -21.33
C VAL A 136 1.34 -6.64 -21.42
N SER A 137 1.12 -7.75 -22.13
CA SER A 137 -0.20 -8.39 -22.26
C SER A 137 -0.76 -8.81 -20.90
N TRP A 138 0.09 -9.31 -20.00
CA TRP A 138 -0.31 -9.68 -18.65
C TRP A 138 -0.75 -8.46 -17.82
N HIS A 139 0.03 -7.37 -17.86
CA HIS A 139 -0.34 -6.14 -17.16
C HIS A 139 -1.60 -5.48 -17.74
N LEU A 140 -1.75 -5.47 -19.08
CA LEU A 140 -2.96 -4.97 -19.72
C LEU A 140 -4.20 -5.77 -19.34
N LYS A 141 -4.07 -7.10 -19.24
CA LYS A 141 -5.16 -7.94 -18.74
C LYS A 141 -5.52 -7.56 -17.30
N ARG A 142 -4.55 -7.40 -16.42
CA ARG A 142 -4.80 -6.99 -15.03
C ARG A 142 -5.45 -5.62 -14.91
N LEU A 143 -4.96 -4.65 -15.68
CA LEU A 143 -5.53 -3.30 -15.71
C LEU A 143 -6.98 -3.30 -16.23
N LYS A 144 -7.26 -4.16 -17.21
CA LYS A 144 -8.62 -4.37 -17.71
C LYS A 144 -9.51 -5.03 -16.65
N ASP A 145 -9.04 -6.11 -16.03
CA ASP A 145 -9.79 -6.85 -15.01
C ASP A 145 -10.04 -5.99 -13.76
N GLY A 146 -9.09 -5.10 -13.39
CA GLY A 146 -9.21 -4.10 -12.34
C GLY A 146 -9.99 -2.84 -12.75
N GLY A 147 -10.57 -2.79 -13.96
CA GLY A 147 -11.38 -1.66 -14.39
C GLY A 147 -10.63 -0.37 -14.72
N MET A 148 -9.29 -0.38 -14.71
CA MET A 148 -8.46 0.80 -15.03
C MET A 148 -8.50 1.12 -16.53
N VAL A 149 -8.53 0.10 -17.36
CA VAL A 149 -8.43 0.22 -18.82
C VAL A 149 -9.59 -0.47 -19.52
N SER A 150 -10.14 0.13 -20.55
CA SER A 150 -11.11 -0.44 -21.48
C SER A 150 -10.42 -0.79 -22.80
N VAL A 151 -11.03 -1.75 -23.52
CA VAL A 151 -10.57 -2.14 -24.86
C VAL A 151 -11.60 -1.67 -25.87
N LEU A 152 -11.15 -0.90 -26.84
CA LEU A 152 -11.91 -0.45 -27.98
C LEU A 152 -11.43 -1.21 -29.22
N TYR A 153 -12.29 -1.37 -30.20
CA TYR A 153 -11.94 -1.95 -31.49
C TYR A 153 -12.07 -0.87 -32.57
N ASN A 154 -10.99 -0.63 -33.31
CA ASN A 154 -11.08 0.25 -34.45
C ASN A 154 -11.92 -0.43 -35.55
N THR A 155 -12.86 0.31 -36.13
CA THR A 155 -13.79 -0.19 -37.14
C THR A 155 -13.24 -0.24 -38.57
N GLY A 156 -11.90 -0.06 -38.73
CA GLY A 156 -11.24 -0.15 -40.02
C GLY A 156 -11.05 -1.57 -40.56
N ARG A 157 -10.49 -1.70 -41.77
CA ARG A 157 -10.23 -3.00 -42.44
C ARG A 157 -9.37 -3.97 -41.59
N CYS A 158 -8.57 -3.47 -40.68
CA CYS A 158 -7.86 -4.26 -39.66
C CYS A 158 -8.45 -3.93 -38.30
N GLN A 159 -9.18 -4.86 -37.69
CA GLN A 159 -9.67 -4.73 -36.33
C GLN A 159 -8.48 -4.69 -35.34
N GLN A 160 -8.04 -3.50 -35.02
CA GLN A 160 -6.96 -3.28 -34.06
C GLN A 160 -7.53 -3.01 -32.67
N ARG A 161 -6.97 -3.66 -31.67
CA ARG A 161 -7.35 -3.41 -30.27
C ARG A 161 -6.65 -2.15 -29.77
N LEU A 162 -7.46 -1.19 -29.28
CA LEU A 162 -7.00 0.03 -28.66
C LEU A 162 -7.31 -0.03 -27.17
N TYR A 163 -6.38 0.38 -26.37
CA TYR A 163 -6.51 0.48 -24.91
C TYR A 163 -6.70 1.95 -24.54
N LYS A 164 -7.74 2.21 -23.74
CA LYS A 164 -8.07 3.55 -23.25
C LYS A 164 -8.32 3.48 -21.75
N VAL A 165 -7.89 4.50 -21.01
CA VAL A 165 -8.23 4.65 -19.59
C VAL A 165 -9.74 4.76 -19.44
N ARG A 166 -10.32 4.04 -18.48
CA ARG A 166 -11.79 4.01 -18.29
C ARG A 166 -12.29 5.25 -17.59
N ASP A 167 -11.64 5.62 -16.50
CA ASP A 167 -11.99 6.78 -15.67
C ASP A 167 -10.78 7.70 -15.57
N PHE A 168 -10.71 8.64 -16.52
CA PHE A 168 -9.63 9.61 -16.63
C PHE A 168 -9.58 10.53 -15.40
N GLU A 169 -10.74 10.99 -14.92
CA GLU A 169 -10.84 11.94 -13.83
C GLU A 169 -10.37 11.34 -12.50
N SER A 170 -10.88 10.16 -12.14
CA SER A 170 -10.50 9.49 -10.89
C SER A 170 -9.01 9.15 -10.88
N ILE A 171 -8.44 8.67 -12.00
CA ILE A 171 -7.03 8.32 -12.07
C ILE A 171 -6.14 9.55 -11.97
N THR A 172 -6.47 10.65 -12.66
CA THR A 172 -5.70 11.89 -12.61
C THR A 172 -5.80 12.58 -11.24
N ASN A 173 -6.95 12.50 -10.59
CA ASN A 173 -7.14 13.00 -9.21
C ASN A 173 -6.26 12.23 -8.22
N VAL A 174 -6.21 10.90 -8.31
CA VAL A 174 -5.34 10.07 -7.46
C VAL A 174 -3.86 10.34 -7.74
N LEU A 175 -3.46 10.45 -9.01
CA LEU A 175 -2.10 10.79 -9.39
C LEU A 175 -1.66 12.16 -8.84
N SER A 176 -2.53 13.17 -8.91
CA SER A 176 -2.27 14.50 -8.37
C SER A 176 -2.22 14.51 -6.84
N LYS A 177 -3.19 13.88 -6.18
CA LYS A 177 -3.32 13.82 -4.73
C LYS A 177 -2.12 13.14 -4.04
N TYR A 178 -1.57 12.08 -4.65
CA TYR A 178 -0.48 11.29 -4.07
C TYR A 178 0.84 11.41 -4.85
N LYS A 179 1.01 12.47 -5.64
CA LYS A 179 2.17 12.70 -6.52
C LYS A 179 3.51 12.52 -5.81
N GLU A 180 3.69 13.14 -4.67
CA GLU A 180 4.95 13.09 -3.91
C GLU A 180 5.25 11.67 -3.39
N SER A 181 4.22 10.97 -2.95
CA SER A 181 4.32 9.59 -2.50
C SER A 181 4.75 8.63 -3.61
N PHE A 182 4.26 8.84 -4.82
CA PHE A 182 4.66 8.03 -5.97
C PHE A 182 6.07 8.37 -6.48
N ALA A 183 6.47 9.64 -6.42
CA ALA A 183 7.82 10.08 -6.80
C ALA A 183 8.88 9.50 -5.85
N SER A 184 8.67 9.58 -4.55
CA SER A 184 9.56 9.01 -3.53
C SER A 184 9.75 7.51 -3.70
N TYR A 185 8.68 6.79 -4.02
CA TYR A 185 8.70 5.36 -4.26
C TYR A 185 9.52 4.98 -5.51
N THR A 186 9.46 5.78 -6.57
CA THR A 186 10.21 5.55 -7.82
C THR A 186 11.72 5.72 -7.58
N ILE A 187 12.12 6.73 -6.83
CA ILE A 187 13.53 6.96 -6.49
C ILE A 187 14.09 5.79 -5.68
N VAL A 188 13.38 5.34 -4.66
CA VAL A 188 13.85 4.24 -3.80
C VAL A 188 13.95 2.92 -4.55
N ASN A 189 13.00 2.61 -5.46
CA ASN A 189 13.07 1.38 -6.23
C ASN A 189 14.20 1.38 -7.27
N ASN A 190 14.48 2.53 -7.90
CA ASN A 190 15.61 2.62 -8.82
C ASN A 190 16.95 2.38 -8.13
N TYR A 191 17.12 2.79 -6.87
CA TYR A 191 18.32 2.48 -6.09
C TYR A 191 18.42 1.01 -5.69
N THR A 192 17.31 0.33 -5.38
CA THR A 192 17.32 -1.10 -5.04
C THR A 192 17.58 -1.97 -6.28
N GLU A 193 17.04 -1.63 -7.45
CA GLU A 193 17.32 -2.35 -8.70
C GLU A 193 18.82 -2.25 -9.07
N ILE A 194 19.46 -1.09 -8.87
CA ILE A 194 20.89 -0.89 -9.14
C ILE A 194 21.79 -1.69 -8.16
N MET A 195 21.35 -1.88 -6.91
CA MET A 195 22.13 -2.61 -5.90
C MET A 195 21.95 -4.13 -5.96
N GLU A 196 20.90 -4.63 -6.62
CA GLU A 196 20.68 -6.08 -6.86
C GLU A 196 21.45 -6.56 -8.10
N ASP A 197 21.89 -5.65 -9.00
CA ASP A 197 22.68 -5.93 -10.19
C ASP A 197 24.22 -5.80 -9.97
N LEU A 198 24.68 -5.45 -8.75
CA LEU A 198 26.09 -5.37 -8.34
C LEU A 198 26.50 -6.54 -7.44
#